data_292f5843562816a73c41cfcec5d9c32e
#
_entry.id   292f5843562816a73c41cfcec5d9c32e
#
_cell.length_a   1.000
_cell.length_b   1.000
_cell.length_c   1.000
_cell.angle_alpha   90.00
_cell.angle_beta   90.00
_cell.angle_gamma   90.00
#
_symmetry.space_group_name_H-M   'P 1'
#
loop_
_entity.id
_entity.type
_entity.pdbx_description
1 polymer ?
#
loop_
_entity_poly.entity_id
_entity_poly.type
_entity_poly.pdbx_seq_one_letter_code
_entity_poly.pdbx_strand_id
1 'polypeptide(L)'
;MAAPRIRQPRVAEIVASRLRDDILSGRLKEGDILPSQETLLAEYGVSPPALREAIHILEVDGLVSVRRGNMGGAVVHLPSAGRTAQMISMVLQSRSATPADVSGALMHLEPICAGMCAAREDRLTEVVPYLQAEIDRQDEQFDDTVRYVRNARRFHEALVSRCGNEPM
;
A
#
# COMPACT_ATOMS: atom_id res chain seq x y z
N MET A 1 40.73 -5.67 7.38
CA MET A 1 39.30 -5.44 7.10
C MET A 1 38.85 -4.20 7.87
N ALA A 2 38.45 -3.11 7.20
CA ALA A 2 37.96 -1.91 7.87
C ALA A 2 36.53 -2.20 8.39
N ALA A 3 36.28 -1.85 9.66
CA ALA A 3 34.97 -1.98 10.25
C ALA A 3 33.93 -1.16 9.46
N PRO A 4 32.69 -1.66 9.27
CA PRO A 4 31.65 -0.91 8.58
C PRO A 4 31.38 0.38 9.35
N ARG A 5 31.53 1.54 8.68
CA ARG A 5 31.15 2.83 9.27
C ARG A 5 29.63 2.87 9.44
N ILE A 6 29.16 2.80 10.66
CA ILE A 6 27.75 3.05 10.99
C ILE A 6 27.48 4.52 10.66
N ARG A 7 26.69 4.76 9.62
CA ARG A 7 26.27 6.12 9.23
C ARG A 7 25.21 6.57 10.22
N GLN A 8 25.49 7.63 10.97
CA GLN A 8 24.45 8.25 11.80
C GLN A 8 23.34 8.78 10.89
N PRO A 9 22.05 8.51 11.21
CA PRO A 9 20.94 9.05 10.42
C PRO A 9 21.01 10.57 10.39
N ARG A 10 20.77 11.14 9.22
CA ARG A 10 20.68 12.61 9.09
C ARG A 10 19.45 13.11 9.85
N VAL A 11 19.51 14.35 10.33
CA VAL A 11 18.39 14.99 11.04
C VAL A 11 17.08 14.89 10.24
N ALA A 12 17.15 15.06 8.92
CA ALA A 12 16.00 14.90 8.02
C ALA A 12 15.41 13.47 8.06
N GLU A 13 16.24 12.44 8.10
CA GLU A 13 15.79 11.03 8.19
C GLU A 13 15.07 10.75 9.51
N ILE A 14 15.53 11.36 10.62
CA ILE A 14 14.90 11.25 11.93
C ILE A 14 13.51 11.91 11.93
N VAL A 15 13.40 13.11 11.38
CA VAL A 15 12.12 13.82 11.27
C VAL A 15 11.15 13.05 10.37
N ALA A 16 11.62 12.59 9.21
CA ALA A 16 10.82 11.78 8.30
C ALA A 16 10.32 10.49 8.97
N SER A 17 11.18 9.81 9.77
CA SER A 17 10.79 8.63 10.51
C SER A 17 9.67 8.91 11.52
N ARG A 18 9.77 9.99 12.29
CA ARG A 18 8.73 10.36 13.26
C ARG A 18 7.39 10.67 12.61
N LEU A 19 7.41 11.48 11.53
CA LEU A 19 6.18 11.77 10.77
C LEU A 19 5.60 10.51 10.12
N ARG A 20 6.44 9.58 9.63
CA ARG A 20 6.01 8.27 9.13
C ARG A 20 5.32 7.45 10.22
N ASP A 21 5.88 7.42 11.43
CA ASP A 21 5.28 6.72 12.56
C ASP A 21 3.93 7.34 12.96
N ASP A 22 3.79 8.66 12.85
CA ASP A 22 2.53 9.36 13.09
C ASP A 22 1.46 9.02 12.05
N ILE A 23 1.85 8.88 10.78
CA ILE A 23 0.96 8.45 9.70
C ILE A 23 0.56 6.98 9.90
N LEU A 24 1.54 6.08 10.09
CA LEU A 24 1.27 4.64 10.20
C LEU A 24 0.51 4.27 11.48
N SER A 25 0.68 5.03 12.57
CA SER A 25 -0.08 4.84 13.81
C SER A 25 -1.49 5.45 13.77
N GLY A 26 -1.86 6.17 12.70
CA GLY A 26 -3.15 6.83 12.56
C GLY A 26 -3.30 8.14 13.35
N ARG A 27 -2.22 8.69 13.93
CA ARG A 27 -2.22 10.04 14.50
C ARG A 27 -2.42 11.09 13.42
N LEU A 28 -1.84 10.89 12.25
CA LEU A 28 -2.10 11.63 11.02
C LEU A 28 -2.88 10.72 10.07
N LYS A 29 -4.03 11.16 9.60
CA LYS A 29 -4.96 10.35 8.80
C LYS A 29 -4.84 10.69 7.32
N GLU A 30 -5.33 9.79 6.47
CA GLU A 30 -5.48 10.05 5.03
C GLU A 30 -6.23 11.36 4.78
N GLY A 31 -5.63 12.23 3.98
CA GLY A 31 -6.19 13.54 3.62
C GLY A 31 -5.89 14.67 4.62
N ASP A 32 -5.33 14.38 5.78
CA ASP A 32 -4.90 15.44 6.71
C ASP A 32 -3.82 16.30 6.06
N ILE A 33 -3.79 17.58 6.46
CA ILE A 33 -2.73 18.50 6.07
C ILE A 33 -1.73 18.54 7.22
N LEU A 34 -0.45 18.30 6.94
CA LEU A 34 0.61 18.42 7.94
C LEU A 34 0.59 19.84 8.55
N PRO A 35 0.98 19.98 9.82
CA PRO A 35 1.15 21.29 10.44
C PRO A 35 2.01 22.23 9.58
N SER A 36 1.86 23.53 9.77
CA SER A 36 2.62 24.53 9.00
C SER A 36 4.14 24.29 9.14
N GLN A 37 4.89 24.73 8.14
CA GLN A 37 6.35 24.64 8.20
C GLN A 37 6.91 25.27 9.48
N GLU A 38 6.36 26.42 9.90
CA GLU A 38 6.76 27.12 11.12
C GLU A 38 6.53 26.25 12.37
N THR A 39 5.35 25.63 12.46
CA THR A 39 4.99 24.71 13.55
C THR A 39 5.95 23.53 13.62
N LEU A 40 6.21 22.87 12.48
CA LEU A 40 7.10 21.71 12.42
C LEU A 40 8.56 22.07 12.74
N LEU A 41 9.02 23.25 12.31
CA LEU A 41 10.36 23.75 12.66
C LEU A 41 10.49 23.98 14.17
N ALA A 42 9.47 24.54 14.81
CA ALA A 42 9.45 24.76 16.26
C ALA A 42 9.37 23.44 17.03
N GLU A 43 8.53 22.51 16.57
CA GLU A 43 8.31 21.20 17.22
C GLU A 43 9.56 20.32 17.18
N TYR A 44 10.18 20.21 16.00
CA TYR A 44 11.34 19.31 15.82
C TYR A 44 12.69 19.99 16.11
N GLY A 45 12.72 21.31 16.28
CA GLY A 45 13.97 22.05 16.52
C GLY A 45 14.99 21.92 15.39
N VAL A 46 14.54 21.86 14.13
CA VAL A 46 15.38 21.60 12.96
C VAL A 46 15.44 22.82 12.04
N SER A 47 16.42 22.82 11.13
CA SER A 47 16.55 23.88 10.12
C SER A 47 15.56 23.71 8.97
N PRO A 48 15.15 24.80 8.27
CA PRO A 48 14.26 24.71 7.12
C PRO A 48 14.74 23.77 6.00
N PRO A 49 16.05 23.68 5.67
CA PRO A 49 16.54 22.70 4.72
C PRO A 49 16.32 21.25 5.17
N ALA A 50 16.57 20.94 6.47
CA ALA A 50 16.38 19.60 7.01
C ALA A 50 14.91 19.18 6.99
N LEU A 51 13.98 20.08 7.32
CA LEU A 51 12.55 19.82 7.24
C LEU A 51 12.09 19.59 5.79
N ARG A 52 12.57 20.40 4.83
CA ARG A 52 12.25 20.20 3.41
C ARG A 52 12.74 18.85 2.90
N GLU A 53 13.95 18.43 3.30
CA GLU A 53 14.49 17.10 2.97
C GLU A 53 13.64 15.99 3.60
N ALA A 54 13.19 16.14 4.86
CA ALA A 54 12.29 15.19 5.51
C ALA A 54 10.94 15.05 4.79
N ILE A 55 10.32 16.16 4.40
CA ILE A 55 9.08 16.14 3.61
C ILE A 55 9.31 15.49 2.24
N HIS A 56 10.44 15.76 1.59
CA HIS A 56 10.77 15.12 0.32
C HIS A 56 10.95 13.60 0.45
N ILE A 57 11.56 13.12 1.53
CA ILE A 57 11.65 11.68 1.83
C ILE A 57 10.25 11.06 1.91
N LEU A 58 9.31 11.69 2.66
CA LEU A 58 7.94 11.22 2.78
C LEU A 58 7.17 11.30 1.45
N GLU A 59 7.48 12.27 0.60
CA GLU A 59 6.88 12.40 -0.73
C GLU A 59 7.36 11.26 -1.66
N VAL A 60 8.65 10.92 -1.61
CA VAL A 60 9.21 9.75 -2.32
C VAL A 60 8.60 8.45 -1.82
N ASP A 61 8.43 8.30 -0.50
CA ASP A 61 7.74 7.16 0.11
C ASP A 61 6.24 7.11 -0.25
N GLY A 62 5.71 8.23 -0.78
CA GLY A 62 4.31 8.37 -1.15
C GLY A 62 3.36 8.54 0.02
N LEU A 63 3.88 8.90 1.18
CA LEU A 63 3.12 9.18 2.39
C LEU A 63 2.66 10.63 2.48
N VAL A 64 3.19 11.51 1.60
CA VAL A 64 2.83 12.91 1.53
C VAL A 64 2.81 13.37 0.08
N SER A 65 1.95 14.33 -0.26
CA SER A 65 2.02 15.10 -1.51
C SER A 65 2.00 16.60 -1.21
N VAL A 66 2.92 17.33 -1.83
CA VAL A 66 3.01 18.80 -1.63
C VAL A 66 2.14 19.52 -2.65
N ARG A 67 1.10 20.22 -2.18
CA ARG A 67 0.28 21.11 -3.00
C ARG A 67 0.83 22.52 -2.98
N ARG A 68 1.02 23.13 -4.14
CA ARG A 68 1.45 24.53 -4.30
C ARG A 68 0.24 25.47 -4.25
N GLY A 69 0.42 26.68 -3.73
CA GLY A 69 -0.59 27.74 -3.71
C GLY A 69 -0.93 28.25 -2.31
N ASN A 70 -1.79 29.27 -2.24
CA ASN A 70 -2.14 29.96 -0.99
C ASN A 70 -2.87 29.09 0.05
N MET A 71 -3.50 27.99 -0.40
CA MET A 71 -4.07 26.91 0.41
C MET A 71 -3.21 25.63 0.31
N GLY A 72 -1.93 25.80 -0.04
CA GLY A 72 -0.99 24.71 -0.20
C GLY A 72 -0.57 24.14 1.15
N GLY A 73 -0.06 22.91 1.10
CA GLY A 73 0.44 22.18 2.27
C GLY A 73 0.85 20.77 1.87
N ALA A 74 1.42 20.05 2.81
CA ALA A 74 1.74 18.66 2.61
C ALA A 74 0.52 17.81 3.05
N VAL A 75 -0.12 17.15 2.10
CA VAL A 75 -1.29 16.30 2.34
C VAL A 75 -0.82 14.87 2.62
N VAL A 76 -1.32 14.29 3.70
CA VAL A 76 -1.00 12.93 4.17
C VAL A 76 -1.70 11.89 3.30
N HIS A 77 -0.98 10.81 3.00
CA HIS A 77 -1.47 9.61 2.32
C HIS A 77 -1.07 8.37 3.11
N LEU A 78 -1.95 7.38 3.12
CA LEU A 78 -1.62 6.04 3.62
C LEU A 78 -0.96 5.20 2.52
N PRO A 79 -0.14 4.20 2.89
CA PRO A 79 0.37 3.23 1.93
C PRO A 79 -0.77 2.58 1.15
N SER A 80 -0.69 2.58 -0.18
CA SER A 80 -1.73 1.99 -1.01
C SER A 80 -1.26 0.70 -1.67
N ALA A 81 -2.14 -0.30 -1.72
CA ALA A 81 -1.89 -1.55 -2.43
C ALA A 81 -1.49 -1.31 -3.90
N GLY A 82 -2.06 -0.29 -4.56
CA GLY A 82 -1.72 0.05 -5.94
C GLY A 82 -0.27 0.50 -6.13
N ARG A 83 0.27 1.32 -5.22
CA ARG A 83 1.70 1.72 -5.26
C ARG A 83 2.62 0.54 -4.98
N THR A 84 2.27 -0.29 -4.02
CA THR A 84 3.04 -1.52 -3.71
C THR A 84 3.03 -2.46 -4.90
N ALA A 85 1.88 -2.70 -5.53
CA ALA A 85 1.77 -3.53 -6.73
C ALA A 85 2.61 -2.98 -7.90
N GLN A 86 2.66 -1.65 -8.08
CA GLN A 86 3.50 -1.02 -9.09
C GLN A 86 4.99 -1.25 -8.82
N MET A 87 5.44 -1.13 -7.57
CA MET A 87 6.83 -1.43 -7.19
C MET A 87 7.17 -2.90 -7.42
N ILE A 88 6.31 -3.83 -7.00
CA ILE A 88 6.47 -5.27 -7.25
C ILE A 88 6.55 -5.52 -8.77
N SER A 89 5.67 -4.91 -9.55
CA SER A 89 5.66 -5.03 -11.01
C SER A 89 6.99 -4.60 -11.63
N MET A 90 7.57 -3.48 -11.20
CA MET A 90 8.89 -3.04 -11.67
C MET A 90 10.00 -4.04 -11.31
N VAL A 91 9.97 -4.61 -10.11
CA VAL A 91 10.94 -5.64 -9.69
C VAL A 91 10.79 -6.90 -10.55
N LEU A 92 9.56 -7.38 -10.79
CA LEU A 92 9.30 -8.54 -11.63
C LEU A 92 9.76 -8.30 -13.07
N GLN A 93 9.48 -7.12 -13.64
CA GLN A 93 9.95 -6.73 -14.97
C GLN A 93 11.48 -6.71 -15.05
N SER A 94 12.16 -6.15 -14.05
CA SER A 94 13.63 -6.12 -14.00
C SER A 94 14.27 -7.50 -13.95
N ARG A 95 13.51 -8.51 -13.48
CA ARG A 95 13.91 -9.92 -13.44
C ARG A 95 13.40 -10.72 -14.64
N SER A 96 12.80 -10.06 -15.61
CA SER A 96 12.20 -10.70 -16.81
C SER A 96 11.15 -11.76 -16.44
N ALA A 97 10.47 -11.60 -15.31
CA ALA A 97 9.38 -12.49 -14.92
C ALA A 97 8.25 -12.40 -15.95
N THR A 98 7.76 -13.56 -16.37
CA THR A 98 6.68 -13.68 -17.34
C THR A 98 5.31 -13.70 -16.66
N PRO A 99 4.21 -13.40 -17.38
CA PRO A 99 2.87 -13.64 -16.86
C PRO A 99 2.63 -15.07 -16.39
N ALA A 100 3.26 -16.06 -17.03
CA ALA A 100 3.18 -17.46 -16.63
C ALA A 100 3.83 -17.71 -15.25
N ASP A 101 4.95 -17.05 -14.94
CA ASP A 101 5.60 -17.16 -13.64
C ASP A 101 4.70 -16.60 -12.53
N VAL A 102 4.05 -15.44 -12.79
CA VAL A 102 3.09 -14.84 -11.84
C VAL A 102 1.88 -15.74 -11.65
N SER A 103 1.30 -16.27 -12.75
CA SER A 103 0.19 -17.21 -12.66
C SER A 103 0.56 -18.48 -11.90
N GLY A 104 1.78 -19.00 -12.13
CA GLY A 104 2.29 -20.14 -11.38
C GLY A 104 2.35 -19.89 -9.88
N ALA A 105 2.78 -18.70 -9.45
CA ALA A 105 2.79 -18.33 -8.04
C ALA A 105 1.35 -18.25 -7.46
N LEU A 106 0.41 -17.65 -8.20
CA LEU A 106 -0.99 -17.57 -7.78
C LEU A 106 -1.64 -18.94 -7.62
N MET A 107 -1.37 -19.87 -8.52
CA MET A 107 -1.85 -21.26 -8.43
C MET A 107 -1.44 -21.98 -7.13
N HIS A 108 -0.37 -21.52 -6.46
CA HIS A 108 0.05 -22.06 -5.17
C HIS A 108 -0.54 -21.28 -3.99
N LEU A 109 -0.69 -19.96 -4.13
CA LEU A 109 -1.20 -19.11 -3.06
C LEU A 109 -2.72 -19.20 -2.88
N GLU A 110 -3.47 -19.20 -3.96
CA GLU A 110 -4.94 -19.18 -3.90
C GLU A 110 -5.58 -20.36 -3.18
N PRO A 111 -5.12 -21.63 -3.38
CA PRO A 111 -5.66 -22.75 -2.60
C PRO A 111 -5.42 -22.60 -1.09
N ILE A 112 -4.30 -21.99 -0.70
CA ILE A 112 -4.00 -21.71 0.71
C ILE A 112 -5.00 -20.67 1.24
N CYS A 113 -5.19 -19.57 0.51
CA CYS A 113 -6.18 -18.53 0.87
C CYS A 113 -7.60 -19.13 0.95
N ALA A 114 -7.98 -19.98 0.00
CA ALA A 114 -9.27 -20.66 0.01
C ALA A 114 -9.45 -21.56 1.26
N GLY A 115 -8.41 -22.31 1.63
CA GLY A 115 -8.40 -23.11 2.86
C GLY A 115 -8.56 -22.23 4.11
N MET A 116 -7.88 -21.09 4.15
CA MET A 116 -8.01 -20.11 5.25
C MET A 116 -9.41 -19.52 5.30
N CYS A 117 -9.98 -19.14 4.16
CA CYS A 117 -11.38 -18.69 4.07
C CYS A 117 -12.36 -19.72 4.61
N ALA A 118 -12.18 -20.99 4.23
CA ALA A 118 -13.04 -22.09 4.66
C ALA A 118 -12.92 -22.39 6.17
N ALA A 119 -11.77 -22.11 6.77
CA ALA A 119 -11.52 -22.32 8.20
C ALA A 119 -12.09 -21.20 9.09
N ARG A 120 -12.53 -20.07 8.54
CA ARG A 120 -13.08 -18.96 9.32
C ARG A 120 -14.41 -19.35 9.97
N GLU A 121 -14.63 -18.93 11.19
CA GLU A 121 -15.90 -19.15 11.89
C GLU A 121 -17.08 -18.39 11.23
N ASP A 122 -16.80 -17.18 10.74
CA ASP A 122 -17.76 -16.29 10.07
C ASP A 122 -17.87 -16.52 8.55
N ARG A 123 -17.31 -17.63 8.02
CA ARG A 123 -17.29 -17.89 6.57
C ARG A 123 -18.65 -17.84 5.89
N LEU A 124 -19.70 -18.30 6.57
CA LEU A 124 -21.04 -18.36 5.99
C LEU A 124 -21.73 -16.99 5.93
N THR A 125 -21.33 -16.05 6.78
CA THR A 125 -21.93 -14.71 6.86
C THR A 125 -21.09 -13.65 6.16
N GLU A 126 -19.75 -13.78 6.15
CA GLU A 126 -18.84 -12.77 5.66
C GLU A 126 -18.10 -13.16 4.37
N VAL A 127 -17.72 -14.44 4.22
CA VAL A 127 -16.87 -14.86 3.10
C VAL A 127 -17.73 -15.37 1.93
N VAL A 128 -18.56 -16.37 2.18
CA VAL A 128 -19.34 -17.04 1.13
C VAL A 128 -20.27 -16.07 0.39
N PRO A 129 -21.05 -15.20 1.05
CA PRO A 129 -21.91 -14.27 0.33
C PRO A 129 -21.14 -13.29 -0.53
N TYR A 130 -19.94 -12.86 -0.07
CA TYR A 130 -19.10 -11.93 -0.80
C TYR A 130 -18.52 -12.60 -2.06
N LEU A 131 -17.97 -13.82 -1.93
CA LEU A 131 -17.40 -14.56 -3.07
C LEU A 131 -18.50 -14.95 -4.06
N GLN A 132 -19.70 -15.33 -3.58
CA GLN A 132 -20.82 -15.66 -4.44
C GLN A 132 -21.24 -14.44 -5.28
N ALA A 133 -21.32 -13.26 -4.68
CA ALA A 133 -21.64 -12.04 -5.41
C ALA A 133 -20.62 -11.70 -6.52
N GLU A 134 -19.34 -12.04 -6.35
CA GLU A 134 -18.34 -11.86 -7.41
C GLU A 134 -18.52 -12.91 -8.53
N ILE A 135 -18.92 -14.14 -8.21
CA ILE A 135 -19.26 -15.19 -9.20
C ILE A 135 -20.50 -14.77 -10.00
N ASP A 136 -21.59 -14.39 -9.31
CA ASP A 136 -22.84 -13.99 -9.95
C ASP A 136 -22.61 -12.82 -10.92
N ARG A 137 -21.79 -11.83 -10.51
CA ARG A 137 -21.42 -10.69 -11.35
C ARG A 137 -20.60 -11.11 -12.58
N GLN A 138 -19.79 -12.16 -12.47
CA GLN A 138 -19.03 -12.70 -13.60
C GLN A 138 -19.96 -13.41 -14.58
N ASP A 139 -20.90 -14.19 -14.08
CA ASP A 139 -21.86 -14.94 -14.91
C ASP A 139 -22.79 -14.01 -15.68
N GLU A 140 -23.23 -12.89 -15.10
CA GLU A 140 -24.04 -11.86 -15.79
C GLU A 140 -23.34 -11.24 -17.00
N GLN A 141 -22.02 -11.36 -17.12
CA GLN A 141 -21.21 -10.72 -18.14
C GLN A 141 -20.45 -11.71 -19.02
N PHE A 142 -20.92 -12.94 -19.06
CA PHE A 142 -20.27 -14.04 -19.80
C PHE A 142 -20.08 -13.70 -21.31
N ASP A 143 -21.00 -12.96 -21.91
CA ASP A 143 -20.96 -12.58 -23.32
C ASP A 143 -19.97 -11.44 -23.65
N ASP A 144 -19.44 -10.73 -22.64
CA ASP A 144 -18.44 -9.68 -22.79
C ASP A 144 -17.09 -10.13 -22.24
N THR A 145 -16.23 -10.65 -23.12
CA THR A 145 -14.91 -11.19 -22.74
C THR A 145 -14.06 -10.22 -21.92
N VAL A 146 -14.09 -8.91 -22.22
CA VAL A 146 -13.28 -7.91 -21.50
C VAL A 146 -13.78 -7.73 -20.07
N ARG A 147 -15.09 -7.66 -19.90
CA ARG A 147 -15.72 -7.55 -18.59
C ARG A 147 -15.59 -8.84 -17.79
N TYR A 148 -15.76 -9.98 -18.45
CA TYR A 148 -15.59 -11.29 -17.86
C TYR A 148 -14.20 -11.46 -17.25
N VAL A 149 -13.13 -11.19 -18.01
CA VAL A 149 -11.73 -11.28 -17.52
C VAL A 149 -11.48 -10.31 -16.36
N ARG A 150 -12.04 -9.10 -16.42
CA ARG A 150 -11.92 -8.13 -15.32
C ARG A 150 -12.60 -8.64 -14.04
N ASN A 151 -13.76 -9.24 -14.15
CA ASN A 151 -14.51 -9.74 -13.00
C ASN A 151 -13.92 -11.05 -12.45
N ALA A 152 -13.39 -11.93 -13.30
CA ALA A 152 -12.62 -13.08 -12.85
C ALA A 152 -11.48 -12.67 -11.91
N ARG A 153 -10.72 -11.63 -12.29
CA ARG A 153 -9.68 -11.08 -11.43
C ARG A 153 -10.20 -10.61 -10.07
N ARG A 154 -11.39 -10.00 -10.01
CA ARG A 154 -12.01 -9.54 -8.75
C ARG A 154 -12.33 -10.69 -7.80
N PHE A 155 -12.73 -11.84 -8.32
CA PHE A 155 -12.94 -13.04 -7.50
C PHE A 155 -11.64 -13.47 -6.81
N HIS A 156 -10.52 -13.52 -7.53
CA HIS A 156 -9.22 -13.86 -6.97
C HIS A 156 -8.74 -12.85 -5.92
N GLU A 157 -8.91 -11.55 -6.21
CA GLU A 157 -8.63 -10.47 -5.25
C GLU A 157 -9.51 -10.58 -3.98
N ALA A 158 -10.79 -10.92 -4.16
CA ALA A 158 -11.72 -11.13 -3.07
C ALA A 158 -11.33 -12.32 -2.18
N LEU A 159 -10.93 -13.42 -2.80
CA LEU A 159 -10.49 -14.63 -2.10
C LEU A 159 -9.28 -14.35 -1.19
N VAL A 160 -8.28 -13.66 -1.73
CA VAL A 160 -7.06 -13.30 -0.97
C VAL A 160 -7.41 -12.31 0.14
N SER A 161 -8.17 -11.25 -0.14
CA SER A 161 -8.52 -10.23 0.85
C SER A 161 -9.42 -10.73 1.98
N ARG A 162 -10.14 -11.84 1.77
CA ARG A 162 -11.05 -12.43 2.76
C ARG A 162 -10.47 -13.62 3.52
N CYS A 163 -9.23 -14.02 3.24
CA CYS A 163 -8.61 -15.16 3.91
C CYS A 163 -8.29 -14.93 5.40
N GLY A 164 -8.35 -13.67 5.87
CA GLY A 164 -8.08 -13.32 7.26
C GLY A 164 -6.59 -13.19 7.59
N ASN A 165 -5.74 -13.09 6.56
CA ASN A 165 -4.31 -12.84 6.70
C ASN A 165 -3.97 -11.51 6.02
N GLU A 166 -3.86 -10.44 6.79
CA GLU A 166 -3.58 -9.09 6.29
C GLU A 166 -2.35 -8.96 5.38
N PRO A 167 -1.23 -9.71 5.60
CA PRO A 167 -0.07 -9.70 4.71
C PRO A 167 -0.30 -10.34 3.33
N MET A 168 -1.36 -11.11 3.15
CA MET A 168 -1.69 -11.77 1.87
C MET A 168 -2.60 -10.89 1.03
#